data_7189dada295f12b3dffd081b07a73747
#
_entry.id   7189dada295f12b3dffd081b07a73747
#
_cell.length_a   1.000
_cell.length_b   1.000
_cell.length_c   1.000
_cell.angle_alpha   90.00
_cell.angle_beta   90.00
_cell.angle_gamma   90.00
#
_symmetry.space_group_name_H-M   'P 1'
#
loop_
_entity.id
_entity.type
_entity.pdbx_description
1 polymer ?
#
loop_
_entity_poly.entity_id
_entity_poly.type
_entity_poly.pdbx_seq_one_letter_code
_entity_poly.pdbx_strand_id
1 'polypeptide(L)'
;MIGIFDSGVGGMTVANAIEKLLPDFRVVYFGDLARTPYGSKSPETIAEYSRQNTQFLLSQGAKVVIIACNSASSVASDLLRQEFPVPIFEVISPAVDRVVAATRTGRIGVIGTRATIKSGIYEKKLKDVDSRFQVFSQPCPLLVPLVEEGWLNKRETKMIVRNYLQPFKKEQIDTFVLGCTHYPLLKELIQPRIGKHVTVIDSSEEVAQKLKKFLESEPEVSASLSRGGENLYYVSDLTDAARDIARSIFGRPIQLNKVTIAH
;
A
#
# COMPACT_ATOMS: atom_id res chain seq x y z
N MET A 1 15.57 -7.38 10.26
CA MET A 1 15.16 -6.85 8.94
C MET A 1 13.86 -6.08 9.07
N ILE A 2 13.56 -5.20 8.11
CA ILE A 2 12.23 -4.59 7.93
C ILE A 2 11.38 -5.57 7.12
N GLY A 3 10.29 -6.07 7.71
CA GLY A 3 9.33 -6.96 7.04
C GLY A 3 8.22 -6.17 6.37
N ILE A 4 7.85 -6.52 5.14
CA ILE A 4 6.78 -5.86 4.39
C ILE A 4 5.90 -6.94 3.78
N PHE A 5 4.59 -6.88 4.00
CA PHE A 5 3.69 -7.77 3.27
C PHE A 5 2.59 -7.02 2.52
N ASP A 6 2.15 -7.63 1.43
CA ASP A 6 1.03 -7.20 0.61
C ASP A 6 0.22 -8.40 0.11
N SER A 7 -0.98 -8.15 -0.37
CA SER A 7 -1.82 -9.17 -1.01
C SER A 7 -1.28 -9.66 -2.36
N GLY A 8 -0.31 -8.95 -2.95
CA GLY A 8 0.18 -9.24 -4.30
C GLY A 8 1.54 -8.60 -4.57
N VAL A 9 1.75 -8.15 -5.80
CA VAL A 9 2.98 -7.47 -6.23
C VAL A 9 2.95 -5.97 -6.03
N GLY A 10 1.75 -5.37 -5.86
CA GLY A 10 1.59 -3.92 -5.73
C GLY A 10 2.37 -3.35 -4.54
N GLY A 11 2.44 -4.08 -3.43
CA GLY A 11 3.19 -3.66 -2.24
C GLY A 11 4.70 -3.51 -2.44
N MET A 12 5.24 -3.97 -3.56
CA MET A 12 6.62 -3.69 -3.95
C MET A 12 6.86 -2.19 -4.19
N THR A 13 5.82 -1.38 -4.43
CA THR A 13 5.92 0.08 -4.43
C THR A 13 6.37 0.60 -3.06
N VAL A 14 5.84 0.02 -1.98
CA VAL A 14 6.26 0.33 -0.60
C VAL A 14 7.69 -0.13 -0.35
N ALA A 15 8.03 -1.36 -0.76
CA ALA A 15 9.40 -1.88 -0.62
C ALA A 15 10.42 -1.00 -1.36
N ASN A 16 10.12 -0.59 -2.60
CA ASN A 16 10.97 0.30 -3.39
C ASN A 16 11.12 1.70 -2.75
N ALA A 17 10.04 2.25 -2.19
CA ALA A 17 10.10 3.53 -1.47
C ALA A 17 10.99 3.45 -0.23
N ILE A 18 10.91 2.34 0.52
CA ILE A 18 11.74 2.09 1.70
C ILE A 18 13.20 1.87 1.31
N GLU A 19 13.50 1.06 0.29
CA GLU A 19 14.87 0.86 -0.19
C GLU A 19 15.54 2.17 -0.62
N LYS A 20 14.80 3.04 -1.30
CA LYS A 20 15.33 4.34 -1.72
C LYS A 20 15.60 5.29 -0.56
N LEU A 21 14.73 5.27 0.44
CA LEU A 21 14.81 6.21 1.57
C LEU A 21 15.73 5.73 2.69
N LEU A 22 15.86 4.40 2.86
CA LEU A 22 16.56 3.71 3.92
C LEU A 22 17.48 2.61 3.35
N PRO A 23 18.42 2.93 2.45
CA PRO A 23 19.18 1.96 1.67
C PRO A 23 20.08 1.05 2.52
N ASP A 24 20.44 1.49 3.74
CA ASP A 24 21.29 0.72 4.65
C ASP A 24 20.56 -0.44 5.32
N PHE A 25 19.22 -0.42 5.38
CA PHE A 25 18.43 -1.41 6.08
C PHE A 25 17.98 -2.53 5.15
N ARG A 26 18.17 -3.75 5.63
CA ARG A 26 17.73 -4.94 4.90
C ARG A 26 16.22 -5.14 4.98
N VAL A 27 15.61 -5.38 3.83
CA VAL A 27 14.16 -5.62 3.68
C VAL A 27 13.89 -7.10 3.42
N VAL A 28 12.81 -7.63 3.99
CA VAL A 28 12.17 -8.87 3.58
C VAL A 28 10.73 -8.56 3.17
N TYR A 29 10.41 -8.82 1.92
CA TYR A 29 9.09 -8.63 1.33
C TYR A 29 8.36 -9.98 1.19
N PHE A 30 7.06 -9.98 1.45
CA PHE A 30 6.18 -11.09 1.16
C PHE A 30 4.94 -10.63 0.40
N GLY A 31 4.75 -11.15 -0.82
CA GLY A 31 3.56 -10.94 -1.66
C GLY A 31 2.68 -12.20 -1.70
N ASP A 32 1.45 -12.10 -1.23
CA ASP A 32 0.52 -13.23 -1.14
C ASP A 32 -0.29 -13.43 -2.42
N LEU A 33 0.44 -13.69 -3.52
CA LEU A 33 -0.12 -13.79 -4.88
C LEU A 33 -1.14 -14.93 -5.02
N ALA A 34 -0.92 -16.05 -4.35
CA ALA A 34 -1.83 -17.20 -4.44
C ALA A 34 -3.25 -16.88 -3.92
N ARG A 35 -3.38 -15.88 -3.02
CA ARG A 35 -4.64 -15.49 -2.40
C ARG A 35 -5.12 -14.09 -2.80
N THR A 36 -4.42 -13.43 -3.72
CA THR A 36 -4.81 -12.12 -4.27
C THR A 36 -6.14 -12.21 -5.05
N PRO A 37 -6.93 -11.13 -5.17
CA PRO A 37 -6.82 -9.86 -4.45
C PRO A 37 -7.55 -9.90 -3.10
N TYR A 38 -7.01 -9.23 -2.08
CA TYR A 38 -7.69 -9.11 -0.76
C TYR A 38 -8.90 -8.18 -0.81
N GLY A 39 -8.93 -7.26 -1.76
CA GLY A 39 -9.99 -6.25 -1.88
C GLY A 39 -11.40 -6.78 -2.16
N SER A 40 -11.56 -8.07 -2.47
CA SER A 40 -12.83 -8.76 -2.68
C SER A 40 -13.18 -9.76 -1.56
N LYS A 41 -12.34 -9.93 -0.55
CA LYS A 41 -12.51 -10.91 0.52
C LYS A 41 -13.21 -10.29 1.74
N SER A 42 -13.71 -11.16 2.63
CA SER A 42 -14.31 -10.73 3.90
C SER A 42 -13.24 -10.20 4.87
N PRO A 43 -13.62 -9.35 5.83
CA PRO A 43 -12.71 -8.86 6.86
C PRO A 43 -12.01 -9.99 7.65
N GLU A 44 -12.73 -11.04 7.99
CA GLU A 44 -12.22 -12.20 8.74
C GLU A 44 -11.12 -12.92 7.95
N THR A 45 -11.37 -13.14 6.66
CA THR A 45 -10.39 -13.76 5.76
C THR A 45 -9.14 -12.88 5.60
N ILE A 46 -9.32 -11.56 5.46
CA ILE A 46 -8.20 -10.61 5.35
C ILE A 46 -7.37 -10.61 6.64
N ALA A 47 -8.04 -10.61 7.80
CA ALA A 47 -7.38 -10.64 9.12
C ALA A 47 -6.53 -11.91 9.27
N GLU A 48 -7.09 -13.07 8.93
CA GLU A 48 -6.40 -14.36 9.04
C GLU A 48 -5.17 -14.40 8.10
N TYR A 49 -5.31 -13.99 6.85
CA TYR A 49 -4.17 -13.94 5.93
C TYR A 49 -3.10 -12.96 6.40
N SER A 50 -3.50 -11.82 6.95
CA SER A 50 -2.56 -10.82 7.47
C SER A 50 -1.78 -11.36 8.67
N ARG A 51 -2.41 -12.16 9.54
CA ARG A 51 -1.75 -12.85 10.65
C ARG A 51 -0.68 -13.83 10.15
N GLN A 52 -1.03 -14.69 9.20
CA GLN A 52 -0.11 -15.65 8.61
C GLN A 52 1.07 -14.98 7.90
N ASN A 53 0.81 -13.89 7.15
CA ASN A 53 1.85 -13.11 6.50
C ASN A 53 2.81 -12.47 7.51
N THR A 54 2.28 -11.96 8.62
CA THR A 54 3.09 -11.40 9.71
C THR A 54 3.96 -12.47 10.36
N GLN A 55 3.40 -13.63 10.68
CA GLN A 55 4.14 -14.77 11.23
C GLN A 55 5.27 -15.21 10.30
N PHE A 56 5.00 -15.30 8.99
CA PHE A 56 6.03 -15.61 8.00
C PHE A 56 7.17 -14.58 8.04
N LEU A 57 6.88 -13.29 8.01
CA LEU A 57 7.91 -12.25 8.07
C LEU A 57 8.76 -12.33 9.35
N LEU A 58 8.12 -12.59 10.49
CA LEU A 58 8.82 -12.77 11.76
C LEU A 58 9.74 -14.00 11.73
N SER A 59 9.30 -15.11 11.13
CA SER A 59 10.14 -16.30 10.95
C SER A 59 11.34 -16.05 10.04
N GLN A 60 11.28 -15.06 9.14
CA GLN A 60 12.39 -14.60 8.32
C GLN A 60 13.30 -13.57 9.05
N GLY A 61 13.03 -13.28 10.33
CA GLY A 61 13.83 -12.37 11.16
C GLY A 61 13.44 -10.89 11.02
N ALA A 62 12.22 -10.58 10.58
CA ALA A 62 11.70 -9.22 10.66
C ALA A 62 11.53 -8.79 12.13
N LYS A 63 11.92 -7.55 12.44
CA LYS A 63 11.75 -6.93 13.76
C LYS A 63 10.87 -5.69 13.73
N VAL A 64 10.51 -5.25 12.54
CA VAL A 64 9.49 -4.22 12.25
C VAL A 64 8.67 -4.77 11.10
N VAL A 65 7.35 -4.62 11.13
CA VAL A 65 6.46 -5.10 10.08
C VAL A 65 5.67 -3.94 9.49
N ILE A 66 5.52 -3.93 8.16
CA ILE A 66 4.74 -2.96 7.40
C ILE A 66 3.65 -3.68 6.64
N ILE A 67 2.42 -3.29 6.89
CA ILE A 67 1.24 -3.71 6.15
C ILE A 67 1.13 -2.80 4.92
N ALA A 68 1.67 -3.24 3.78
CA ALA A 68 1.64 -2.45 2.54
C ALA A 68 0.24 -2.42 1.91
N CYS A 69 -0.51 -3.51 2.02
CA CYS A 69 -1.86 -3.63 1.45
C CYS A 69 -2.86 -2.72 2.16
N ASN A 70 -3.49 -1.79 1.43
CA ASN A 70 -4.55 -0.95 1.98
C ASN A 70 -5.76 -1.75 2.49
N SER A 71 -6.14 -2.84 1.81
CA SER A 71 -7.22 -3.72 2.26
C SER A 71 -6.87 -4.40 3.58
N ALA A 72 -5.65 -4.91 3.74
CA ALA A 72 -5.18 -5.48 4.99
C ALA A 72 -5.04 -4.41 6.08
N SER A 73 -4.48 -3.25 5.75
CA SER A 73 -4.37 -2.11 6.68
C SER A 73 -5.73 -1.68 7.23
N SER A 74 -6.77 -1.67 6.38
CA SER A 74 -8.12 -1.25 6.80
C SER A 74 -8.83 -2.20 7.76
N VAL A 75 -8.35 -3.44 7.87
CA VAL A 75 -9.02 -4.52 8.63
C VAL A 75 -8.14 -5.05 9.77
N ALA A 76 -6.86 -5.28 9.51
CA ALA A 76 -6.01 -6.08 10.39
C ALA A 76 -5.04 -5.28 11.26
N SER A 77 -4.86 -3.97 11.04
CA SER A 77 -3.79 -3.21 11.69
C SER A 77 -3.84 -3.26 13.21
N ASP A 78 -5.01 -3.05 13.81
CA ASP A 78 -5.15 -3.01 15.26
C ASP A 78 -5.05 -4.42 15.86
N LEU A 79 -5.59 -5.43 15.18
CA LEU A 79 -5.46 -6.83 15.56
C LEU A 79 -3.99 -7.25 15.62
N LEU A 80 -3.23 -6.97 14.55
CA LEU A 80 -1.82 -7.37 14.48
C LEU A 80 -0.97 -6.66 15.53
N ARG A 81 -1.25 -5.37 15.83
CA ARG A 81 -0.57 -4.64 16.90
C ARG A 81 -0.82 -5.23 18.29
N GLN A 82 -1.98 -5.85 18.51
CA GLN A 82 -2.31 -6.52 19.77
C GLN A 82 -1.68 -7.92 19.88
N GLU A 83 -1.54 -8.63 18.76
CA GLU A 83 -1.08 -10.01 18.73
C GLU A 83 0.45 -10.16 18.65
N PHE A 84 1.15 -9.19 18.05
CA PHE A 84 2.59 -9.32 17.79
C PHE A 84 3.42 -8.28 18.52
N PRO A 85 4.50 -8.70 19.22
CA PRO A 85 5.32 -7.83 20.07
C PRO A 85 6.39 -7.06 19.24
N VAL A 86 6.08 -6.62 18.05
CA VAL A 86 6.98 -5.84 17.18
C VAL A 86 6.28 -4.57 16.71
N PRO A 87 7.01 -3.50 16.38
CA PRO A 87 6.41 -2.33 15.77
C PRO A 87 5.72 -2.67 14.46
N ILE A 88 4.44 -2.32 14.33
CA ILE A 88 3.64 -2.56 13.12
C ILE A 88 3.16 -1.24 12.54
N PHE A 89 3.59 -0.98 11.31
CA PHE A 89 3.18 0.15 10.49
C PHE A 89 2.14 -0.28 9.46
N GLU A 90 1.34 0.66 9.03
CA GLU A 90 0.37 0.48 7.94
C GLU A 90 0.31 1.75 7.09
N VAL A 91 -0.19 1.62 5.87
CA VAL A 91 -0.08 2.67 4.85
C VAL A 91 -1.17 3.76 4.94
N ILE A 92 -2.24 3.55 5.69
CA ILE A 92 -3.40 4.46 5.73
C ILE A 92 -3.12 5.68 6.60
N SER A 93 -2.66 5.48 7.85
CA SER A 93 -2.43 6.59 8.79
C SER A 93 -1.41 7.61 8.29
N PRO A 94 -0.24 7.21 7.72
CA PRO A 94 0.68 8.18 7.13
C PRO A 94 0.08 8.94 5.95
N ALA A 95 -0.75 8.27 5.12
CA ALA A 95 -1.45 8.94 4.03
C ALA A 95 -2.47 9.94 4.54
N VAL A 96 -3.20 9.64 5.63
CA VAL A 96 -4.10 10.58 6.32
C VAL A 96 -3.33 11.78 6.85
N ASP A 97 -2.20 11.57 7.56
CA ASP A 97 -1.34 12.65 8.05
C ASP A 97 -0.93 13.59 6.89
N ARG A 98 -0.59 13.01 5.75
CA ARG A 98 -0.22 13.77 4.54
C ARG A 98 -1.39 14.54 3.93
N VAL A 99 -2.59 13.95 3.89
CA VAL A 99 -3.82 14.64 3.45
C VAL A 99 -4.06 15.87 4.30
N VAL A 100 -4.02 15.72 5.63
CA VAL A 100 -4.24 16.84 6.57
C VAL A 100 -3.24 17.97 6.33
N ALA A 101 -1.98 17.64 6.06
CA ALA A 101 -0.95 18.64 5.78
C ALA A 101 -1.07 19.29 4.38
N ALA A 102 -1.74 18.65 3.42
CA ALA A 102 -1.80 19.10 2.04
C ALA A 102 -3.11 19.81 1.67
N THR A 103 -4.23 19.40 2.26
CA THR A 103 -5.54 19.96 1.90
C THR A 103 -5.67 21.41 2.34
N ARG A 104 -6.32 22.22 1.52
CA ARG A 104 -6.64 23.64 1.80
C ARG A 104 -8.13 23.85 1.94
N THR A 105 -8.93 23.05 1.24
CA THR A 105 -10.38 23.20 1.19
C THR A 105 -11.10 22.16 2.04
N GLY A 106 -10.38 21.13 2.50
CA GLY A 106 -10.97 20.00 3.20
C GLY A 106 -11.79 19.07 2.30
N ARG A 107 -11.66 19.18 0.96
CA ARG A 107 -12.38 18.37 -0.01
C ARG A 107 -11.45 17.31 -0.59
N ILE A 108 -11.62 16.08 -0.17
CA ILE A 108 -10.65 14.99 -0.33
C ILE A 108 -11.26 13.86 -1.15
N GLY A 109 -10.60 13.46 -2.21
CA GLY A 109 -10.95 12.26 -2.98
C GLY A 109 -10.15 11.04 -2.51
N VAL A 110 -10.79 9.89 -2.45
CA VAL A 110 -10.14 8.60 -2.13
C VAL A 110 -10.58 7.55 -3.13
N ILE A 111 -9.65 6.88 -3.79
CA ILE A 111 -9.92 5.66 -4.54
C ILE A 111 -9.27 4.47 -3.85
N GLY A 112 -9.93 3.31 -3.92
CA GLY A 112 -9.44 2.10 -3.27
C GLY A 112 -10.13 0.84 -3.79
N THR A 113 -9.78 -0.30 -3.23
CA THR A 113 -10.51 -1.55 -3.44
C THR A 113 -11.89 -1.50 -2.78
N ARG A 114 -12.76 -2.48 -3.07
CA ARG A 114 -14.06 -2.58 -2.37
C ARG A 114 -13.88 -2.69 -0.86
N ALA A 115 -12.96 -3.53 -0.38
CA ALA A 115 -12.71 -3.70 1.05
C ALA A 115 -12.25 -2.39 1.71
N THR A 116 -11.27 -1.69 1.12
CA THR A 116 -10.74 -0.42 1.64
C THR A 116 -11.84 0.65 1.73
N ILE A 117 -12.64 0.81 0.68
CA ILE A 117 -13.68 1.84 0.67
C ILE A 117 -14.85 1.47 1.58
N LYS A 118 -15.29 0.19 1.59
CA LYS A 118 -16.38 -0.26 2.45
C LYS A 118 -16.04 -0.16 3.94
N SER A 119 -14.76 -0.28 4.31
CA SER A 119 -14.32 -0.12 5.72
C SER A 119 -14.55 1.29 6.26
N GLY A 120 -14.65 2.30 5.40
CA GLY A 120 -14.79 3.70 5.79
C GLY A 120 -13.56 4.28 6.52
N ILE A 121 -12.45 3.56 6.60
CA ILE A 121 -11.31 3.89 7.47
C ILE A 121 -10.69 5.26 7.13
N TYR A 122 -10.54 5.59 5.84
CA TYR A 122 -10.01 6.89 5.42
C TYR A 122 -10.93 8.02 5.86
N GLU A 123 -12.25 7.89 5.62
CA GLU A 123 -13.23 8.90 6.04
C GLU A 123 -13.24 9.05 7.56
N LYS A 124 -13.27 7.94 8.30
CA LYS A 124 -13.23 7.95 9.76
C LYS A 124 -12.00 8.69 10.28
N LYS A 125 -10.78 8.26 9.87
CA LYS A 125 -9.53 8.86 10.35
C LYS A 125 -9.41 10.34 9.98
N LEU A 126 -9.86 10.75 8.80
CA LEU A 126 -9.86 12.15 8.39
C LEU A 126 -10.85 12.98 9.22
N LYS A 127 -12.06 12.49 9.45
CA LYS A 127 -13.07 13.18 10.27
C LYS A 127 -12.72 13.20 11.75
N ASP A 128 -11.96 12.22 12.24
CA ASP A 128 -11.43 12.23 13.62
C ASP A 128 -10.42 13.38 13.82
N VAL A 129 -9.72 13.81 12.76
CA VAL A 129 -8.83 14.98 12.81
C VAL A 129 -9.61 16.29 12.67
N ASP A 130 -10.50 16.38 11.68
CA ASP A 130 -11.37 17.53 11.47
C ASP A 130 -12.71 17.09 10.88
N SER A 131 -13.77 17.19 11.68
CA SER A 131 -15.13 16.81 11.29
C SER A 131 -15.69 17.57 10.08
N ARG A 132 -15.09 18.70 9.70
CA ARG A 132 -15.46 19.51 8.54
C ARG A 132 -14.97 18.93 7.23
N PHE A 133 -14.02 17.99 7.24
CA PHE A 133 -13.52 17.37 6.02
C PHE A 133 -14.62 16.62 5.26
N GLN A 134 -14.68 16.87 3.97
CA GLN A 134 -15.59 16.20 3.04
C GLN A 134 -14.80 15.15 2.25
N VAL A 135 -15.10 13.88 2.50
CA VAL A 135 -14.39 12.76 1.91
C VAL A 135 -15.27 12.08 0.86
N PHE A 136 -14.79 12.08 -0.37
CA PHE A 136 -15.46 11.46 -1.51
C PHE A 136 -14.72 10.17 -1.87
N SER A 137 -15.35 9.04 -1.64
CA SER A 137 -14.74 7.72 -1.79
C SER A 137 -15.32 6.94 -2.97
N GLN A 138 -14.45 6.35 -3.79
CA GLN A 138 -14.86 5.57 -4.97
C GLN A 138 -14.13 4.21 -5.00
N PRO A 139 -14.86 3.08 -4.96
CA PRO A 139 -14.24 1.76 -5.18
C PRO A 139 -13.89 1.58 -6.66
N CYS A 140 -12.67 1.12 -6.93
CA CYS A 140 -12.13 0.95 -8.28
C CYS A 140 -11.65 -0.51 -8.50
N PRO A 141 -12.54 -1.51 -8.44
CA PRO A 141 -12.15 -2.94 -8.42
C PRO A 141 -11.45 -3.43 -9.67
N LEU A 142 -11.61 -2.78 -10.81
CA LEU A 142 -10.97 -3.21 -12.06
C LEU A 142 -9.53 -2.71 -12.21
N LEU A 143 -9.07 -1.75 -11.39
CA LEU A 143 -7.73 -1.20 -11.57
C LEU A 143 -6.62 -2.18 -11.19
N VAL A 144 -6.83 -3.02 -10.16
CA VAL A 144 -5.85 -4.04 -9.76
C VAL A 144 -5.64 -5.06 -10.88
N PRO A 145 -6.68 -5.75 -11.43
CA PRO A 145 -6.49 -6.66 -12.56
C PRO A 145 -5.81 -6.03 -13.77
N LEU A 146 -6.17 -4.80 -14.12
CA LEU A 146 -5.56 -4.11 -15.26
C LEU A 146 -4.05 -3.86 -15.07
N VAL A 147 -3.63 -3.58 -13.83
CA VAL A 147 -2.21 -3.44 -13.51
C VAL A 147 -1.52 -4.79 -13.55
N GLU A 148 -2.12 -5.81 -12.95
CA GLU A 148 -1.54 -7.17 -12.88
C GLU A 148 -1.39 -7.80 -14.28
N GLU A 149 -2.29 -7.50 -15.21
CA GLU A 149 -2.19 -7.89 -16.62
C GLU A 149 -1.26 -6.99 -17.45
N GLY A 150 -0.59 -6.03 -16.86
CA GLY A 150 0.31 -5.11 -17.56
C GLY A 150 -0.39 -4.13 -18.52
N TRP A 151 -1.70 -3.93 -18.39
CA TRP A 151 -2.50 -3.09 -19.28
C TRP A 151 -2.44 -1.60 -18.93
N LEU A 152 -1.28 -1.13 -18.47
CA LEU A 152 -1.13 0.24 -17.97
C LEU A 152 -1.50 1.32 -19.00
N ASN A 153 -1.16 1.12 -20.28
CA ASN A 153 -1.34 2.13 -21.32
C ASN A 153 -2.45 1.81 -22.35
N LYS A 154 -3.23 0.74 -22.14
CA LYS A 154 -4.30 0.32 -23.05
C LYS A 154 -5.45 1.33 -23.06
N ARG A 155 -6.17 1.39 -24.19
CA ARG A 155 -7.35 2.27 -24.37
C ARG A 155 -8.43 1.96 -23.33
N GLU A 156 -8.63 0.69 -23.04
CA GLU A 156 -9.60 0.18 -22.07
C GLU A 156 -9.29 0.70 -20.67
N THR A 157 -8.03 0.63 -20.26
CA THR A 157 -7.57 1.17 -18.95
C THR A 157 -7.79 2.67 -18.87
N LYS A 158 -7.47 3.42 -19.93
CA LYS A 158 -7.71 4.86 -19.99
C LYS A 158 -9.19 5.21 -19.85
N MET A 159 -10.07 4.40 -20.44
CA MET A 159 -11.52 4.57 -20.35
C MET A 159 -12.04 4.24 -18.94
N ILE A 160 -11.61 3.13 -18.36
CA ILE A 160 -12.01 2.69 -17.02
C ILE A 160 -11.56 3.71 -15.97
N VAL A 161 -10.30 4.16 -16.02
CA VAL A 161 -9.79 5.23 -15.13
C VAL A 161 -10.64 6.49 -15.27
N ARG A 162 -10.95 6.92 -16.51
CA ARG A 162 -11.81 8.08 -16.74
C ARG A 162 -13.18 7.93 -16.08
N ASN A 163 -13.81 6.75 -16.22
CA ASN A 163 -15.13 6.49 -15.66
C ASN A 163 -15.10 6.52 -14.12
N TYR A 164 -14.11 5.90 -13.49
CA TYR A 164 -13.95 5.92 -12.04
C TYR A 164 -13.67 7.32 -11.48
N LEU A 165 -12.97 8.17 -12.23
CA LEU A 165 -12.64 9.53 -11.79
C LEU A 165 -13.71 10.57 -12.10
N GLN A 166 -14.71 10.22 -12.93
CA GLN A 166 -15.81 11.12 -13.31
C GLN A 166 -16.54 11.75 -12.10
N PRO A 167 -16.89 11.02 -11.02
CA PRO A 167 -17.60 11.60 -9.89
C PRO A 167 -16.83 12.76 -9.23
N PHE A 168 -15.50 12.68 -9.14
CA PHE A 168 -14.68 13.68 -8.45
C PHE A 168 -14.64 15.04 -9.15
N LYS A 169 -14.98 15.12 -10.45
CA LYS A 169 -14.92 16.38 -11.19
C LYS A 169 -15.88 17.46 -10.66
N LYS A 170 -17.00 17.02 -10.06
CA LYS A 170 -18.00 17.93 -9.49
C LYS A 170 -17.67 18.34 -8.06
N GLU A 171 -16.79 17.58 -7.41
CA GLU A 171 -16.55 17.69 -5.98
C GLU A 171 -15.44 18.69 -5.63
N GLN A 172 -14.83 19.34 -6.62
CA GLN A 172 -13.78 20.36 -6.41
C GLN A 172 -12.73 19.96 -5.37
N ILE A 173 -12.31 18.70 -5.41
CA ILE A 173 -11.29 18.17 -4.49
C ILE A 173 -9.94 18.84 -4.72
N ASP A 174 -9.16 19.04 -3.66
CA ASP A 174 -7.79 19.56 -3.72
C ASP A 174 -6.71 18.52 -3.38
N THR A 175 -7.11 17.42 -2.72
CA THR A 175 -6.25 16.27 -2.43
C THR A 175 -6.91 14.98 -2.88
N PHE A 176 -6.07 14.02 -3.28
CA PHE A 176 -6.52 12.75 -3.84
C PHE A 176 -5.64 11.59 -3.39
N VAL A 177 -6.21 10.60 -2.71
CA VAL A 177 -5.49 9.46 -2.15
C VAL A 177 -5.58 8.25 -3.06
N LEU A 178 -4.42 7.66 -3.36
CA LEU A 178 -4.30 6.36 -4.01
C LEU A 178 -4.35 5.25 -2.95
N GLY A 179 -5.55 4.83 -2.55
CA GLY A 179 -5.80 3.85 -1.50
C GLY A 179 -5.62 2.39 -1.93
N CYS A 180 -4.63 2.11 -2.77
CA CYS A 180 -4.21 0.78 -3.19
C CYS A 180 -2.77 0.83 -3.71
N THR A 181 -1.97 -0.16 -3.36
CA THR A 181 -0.55 -0.29 -3.74
C THR A 181 -0.30 -0.41 -5.26
N HIS A 182 -1.31 -0.81 -6.03
CA HIS A 182 -1.24 -0.87 -7.48
C HIS A 182 -1.46 0.49 -8.16
N TYR A 183 -2.18 1.41 -7.52
CA TYR A 183 -2.61 2.64 -8.17
C TYR A 183 -1.51 3.67 -8.45
N PRO A 184 -0.38 3.70 -7.72
CA PRO A 184 0.78 4.51 -8.10
C PRO A 184 1.28 4.23 -9.52
N LEU A 185 1.17 2.99 -10.02
CA LEU A 185 1.53 2.60 -11.39
C LEU A 185 0.61 3.22 -12.46
N LEU A 186 -0.56 3.72 -12.06
CA LEU A 186 -1.52 4.44 -12.91
C LEU A 186 -1.49 5.97 -12.68
N LYS A 187 -0.55 6.49 -11.89
CA LYS A 187 -0.50 7.92 -11.50
C LYS A 187 -0.46 8.84 -12.72
N GLU A 188 0.28 8.47 -13.76
CA GLU A 188 0.34 9.24 -15.01
C GLU A 188 -0.97 9.28 -15.78
N LEU A 189 -1.84 8.27 -15.61
CA LEU A 189 -3.18 8.28 -16.16
C LEU A 189 -4.18 9.02 -15.26
N ILE A 190 -3.99 8.98 -13.95
CA ILE A 190 -4.87 9.58 -12.94
C ILE A 190 -4.68 11.08 -12.86
N GLN A 191 -3.45 11.55 -12.67
CA GLN A 191 -3.14 12.96 -12.42
C GLN A 191 -3.73 13.92 -13.47
N PRO A 192 -3.59 13.69 -14.79
CA PRO A 192 -4.16 14.61 -15.78
C PRO A 192 -5.71 14.65 -15.78
N ARG A 193 -6.34 13.59 -15.26
CA ARG A 193 -7.82 13.46 -15.24
C ARG A 193 -8.45 14.07 -14.01
N ILE A 194 -7.73 14.05 -12.90
CA ILE A 194 -8.18 14.64 -11.64
C ILE A 194 -7.90 16.15 -11.58
N GLY A 195 -6.87 16.62 -12.29
CA GLY A 195 -6.45 18.01 -12.37
C GLY A 195 -5.03 18.21 -11.85
N LYS A 196 -4.28 19.11 -12.47
CA LYS A 196 -2.88 19.40 -12.12
C LYS A 196 -2.74 20.07 -10.74
N HIS A 197 -3.77 20.76 -10.28
CA HIS A 197 -3.83 21.46 -9.00
C HIS A 197 -4.19 20.53 -7.82
N VAL A 198 -4.66 19.31 -8.09
CA VAL A 198 -4.97 18.32 -7.07
C VAL A 198 -3.70 17.62 -6.62
N THR A 199 -3.42 17.66 -5.33
CA THR A 199 -2.29 16.93 -4.74
C THR A 199 -2.64 15.45 -4.66
N VAL A 200 -1.95 14.63 -5.46
CA VAL A 200 -2.09 13.16 -5.41
C VAL A 200 -1.15 12.59 -4.37
N ILE A 201 -1.71 11.84 -3.43
CA ILE A 201 -0.99 11.25 -2.29
C ILE A 201 -0.82 9.75 -2.55
N ASP A 202 0.44 9.31 -2.53
CA ASP A 202 0.85 7.92 -2.63
C ASP A 202 1.18 7.39 -1.24
N SER A 203 0.40 6.42 -0.77
CA SER A 203 0.57 5.83 0.56
C SER A 203 1.92 5.10 0.74
N SER A 204 2.56 4.69 -0.36
CA SER A 204 3.86 4.00 -0.32
C SER A 204 4.99 4.95 0.13
N GLU A 205 4.98 6.17 -0.38
CA GLU A 205 5.98 7.19 -0.02
C GLU A 205 5.79 7.64 1.43
N GLU A 206 4.54 7.81 1.85
CA GLU A 206 4.22 8.34 3.18
C GLU A 206 4.57 7.36 4.30
N VAL A 207 4.36 6.05 4.11
CA VAL A 207 4.76 5.05 5.12
C VAL A 207 6.27 4.93 5.23
N ALA A 208 7.00 5.07 4.13
CA ALA A 208 8.47 5.08 4.17
C ALA A 208 9.01 6.27 4.97
N GLN A 209 8.43 7.46 4.80
CA GLN A 209 8.77 8.65 5.59
C GLN A 209 8.45 8.46 7.09
N LYS A 210 7.30 7.87 7.39
CA LYS A 210 6.89 7.56 8.78
C LYS A 210 7.87 6.60 9.44
N LEU A 211 8.25 5.53 8.72
CA LEU A 211 9.23 4.57 9.20
C LEU A 211 10.59 5.23 9.47
N LYS A 212 11.06 6.08 8.55
CA LYS A 212 12.33 6.81 8.72
C LYS A 212 12.33 7.62 10.01
N LYS A 213 11.31 8.43 10.23
CA LYS A 213 11.16 9.24 11.46
C LYS A 213 11.14 8.37 12.71
N PHE A 214 10.46 7.23 12.67
CA PHE A 214 10.42 6.30 13.78
C PHE A 214 11.80 5.72 14.09
N LEU A 215 12.57 5.28 13.08
CA LEU A 215 13.90 4.73 13.27
C LEU A 215 14.91 5.79 13.75
N GLU A 216 14.69 7.06 13.45
CA GLU A 216 15.47 8.18 13.98
C GLU A 216 15.13 8.46 15.46
N SER A 217 13.86 8.25 15.88
CA SER A 217 13.42 8.46 17.26
C SER A 217 13.63 7.25 18.17
N GLU A 218 13.81 6.06 17.61
CA GLU A 218 13.97 4.78 18.33
C GLU A 218 15.33 4.11 18.01
N PRO A 219 16.44 4.63 18.56
CA PRO A 219 17.79 4.12 18.22
C PRO A 219 18.00 2.64 18.54
N GLU A 220 17.38 2.12 19.59
CA GLU A 220 17.48 0.71 19.97
C GLU A 220 16.85 -0.21 18.93
N VAL A 221 15.66 0.17 18.43
CA VAL A 221 14.99 -0.56 17.34
C VAL A 221 15.85 -0.48 16.07
N SER A 222 16.33 0.72 15.74
CA SER A 222 17.19 0.95 14.58
C SER A 222 18.47 0.11 14.64
N ALA A 223 19.13 0.04 15.78
CA ALA A 223 20.35 -0.78 16.00
C ALA A 223 20.06 -2.29 15.92
N SER A 224 18.85 -2.72 16.24
CA SER A 224 18.45 -4.14 16.17
C SER A 224 18.21 -4.64 14.75
N LEU A 225 18.03 -3.74 13.78
CA LEU A 225 17.76 -4.09 12.39
C LEU A 225 19.03 -4.46 11.63
N SER A 226 18.96 -5.47 10.78
CA SER A 226 20.06 -5.87 9.90
C SER A 226 20.37 -4.78 8.89
N ARG A 227 21.65 -4.49 8.72
CA ARG A 227 22.16 -3.53 7.74
C ARG A 227 23.01 -4.24 6.69
N GLY A 228 22.96 -3.73 5.46
CA GLY A 228 23.68 -4.33 4.34
C GLY A 228 23.16 -5.71 3.93
N GLY A 229 23.75 -6.27 2.88
CA GLY A 229 23.33 -7.54 2.28
C GLY A 229 22.13 -7.39 1.33
N GLU A 230 21.73 -8.52 0.74
CA GLU A 230 20.64 -8.52 -0.24
C GLU A 230 19.28 -8.50 0.44
N ASN A 231 18.35 -7.75 -0.16
CA ASN A 231 16.95 -7.79 0.21
C ASN A 231 16.31 -9.09 -0.27
N LEU A 232 15.33 -9.57 0.48
CA LEU A 232 14.64 -10.83 0.19
C LEU A 232 13.22 -10.56 -0.29
N TYR A 233 12.84 -11.15 -1.42
CA TYR A 233 11.50 -11.01 -1.99
C TYR A 233 10.88 -12.39 -2.13
N TYR A 234 9.89 -12.64 -1.31
CA TYR A 234 9.11 -13.87 -1.32
C TYR A 234 7.72 -13.63 -1.89
N VAL A 235 7.20 -14.65 -2.59
CA VAL A 235 5.84 -14.65 -3.13
C VAL A 235 5.21 -16.01 -2.93
N SER A 236 3.89 -16.06 -2.64
CA SER A 236 3.19 -17.33 -2.45
C SER A 236 2.89 -18.04 -3.78
N ASP A 237 2.87 -17.29 -4.89
CA ASP A 237 2.85 -17.82 -6.25
C ASP A 237 3.73 -16.99 -7.18
N LEU A 238 4.24 -17.57 -8.27
CA LEU A 238 5.21 -16.92 -9.12
C LEU A 238 4.77 -16.99 -10.58
N THR A 239 4.34 -15.84 -11.11
CA THR A 239 3.93 -15.66 -12.50
C THR A 239 4.89 -14.75 -13.25
N ASP A 240 4.90 -14.83 -14.59
CA ASP A 240 5.71 -13.92 -15.41
C ASP A 240 5.23 -12.48 -15.29
N ALA A 241 3.92 -12.25 -15.20
CA ALA A 241 3.34 -10.94 -14.95
C ALA A 241 3.87 -10.32 -13.63
N ALA A 242 3.98 -11.13 -12.56
CA ALA A 242 4.54 -10.67 -11.29
C ALA A 242 6.01 -10.22 -11.43
N ARG A 243 6.82 -10.95 -12.21
CA ARG A 243 8.21 -10.56 -12.49
C ARG A 243 8.31 -9.25 -13.26
N ASP A 244 7.44 -9.07 -14.27
CA ASP A 244 7.44 -7.87 -15.11
C ASP A 244 6.99 -6.63 -14.32
N ILE A 245 5.99 -6.76 -13.45
CA ILE A 245 5.55 -5.70 -12.55
C ILE A 245 6.67 -5.35 -11.56
N ALA A 246 7.29 -6.34 -10.93
CA ALA A 246 8.42 -6.12 -10.03
C ALA A 246 9.55 -5.34 -10.73
N ARG A 247 9.93 -5.79 -11.95
CA ARG A 247 10.93 -5.08 -12.76
C ARG A 247 10.52 -3.64 -13.06
N SER A 248 9.26 -3.41 -13.39
CA SER A 248 8.72 -2.07 -13.67
C SER A 248 8.81 -1.15 -12.45
N ILE A 249 8.47 -1.66 -11.25
CA ILE A 249 8.49 -0.90 -10.00
C ILE A 249 9.93 -0.52 -9.60
N PHE A 250 10.85 -1.47 -9.66
CA PHE A 250 12.23 -1.25 -9.21
C PHE A 250 13.15 -0.67 -10.29
N GLY A 251 12.75 -0.70 -11.56
CA GLY A 251 13.63 -0.32 -12.68
C GLY A 251 14.81 -1.28 -12.90
N ARG A 252 14.82 -2.44 -12.21
CA ARG A 252 15.86 -3.48 -12.28
C ARG A 252 15.21 -4.86 -12.08
N PRO A 253 15.86 -5.94 -12.52
CA PRO A 253 15.42 -7.29 -12.20
C PRO A 253 15.41 -7.54 -10.70
N ILE A 254 14.36 -8.20 -10.20
CA ILE A 254 14.20 -8.63 -8.81
C ILE A 254 14.11 -10.15 -8.80
N GLN A 255 14.91 -10.79 -7.95
CA GLN A 255 14.78 -12.22 -7.71
C GLN A 255 13.61 -12.48 -6.78
N LEU A 256 12.53 -13.06 -7.32
CA LEU A 256 11.36 -13.49 -6.57
C LEU A 256 11.51 -14.96 -6.20
N ASN A 257 11.39 -15.28 -4.92
CA ASN A 257 11.48 -16.62 -4.38
C ASN A 257 10.09 -17.14 -4.02
N LYS A 258 9.62 -18.20 -4.66
CA LYS A 258 8.33 -18.81 -4.33
C LYS A 258 8.44 -19.57 -3.01
N VAL A 259 7.46 -19.32 -2.13
CA VAL A 259 7.32 -20.03 -0.86
C VAL A 259 5.87 -20.44 -0.62
N THR A 260 5.68 -21.53 0.10
CA THR A 260 4.36 -21.94 0.59
C THR A 260 4.27 -21.56 2.06
N ILE A 261 3.24 -20.80 2.43
CA ILE A 261 2.95 -20.55 3.85
C ILE A 261 2.06 -21.68 4.33
N ALA A 262 2.42 -22.30 5.47
CA ALA A 262 1.58 -23.27 6.13
C ALA A 262 0.26 -22.59 6.57
N HIS A 263 -0.85 -23.29 6.36
CA HIS A 263 -2.18 -22.86 6.76
C HIS A 263 -2.40 -23.07 8.25
#